data_02655a8bbdd2cdc27b4d967bef8dc262
#
_entry.id   02655a8bbdd2cdc27b4d967bef8dc262
#
_cell.length_a   1.000
_cell.length_b   1.000
_cell.length_c   1.000
_cell.angle_alpha   90.00
_cell.angle_beta   90.00
_cell.angle_gamma   90.00
#
_symmetry.space_group_name_H-M   'P 1'
#
loop_
_entity.id
_entity.type
_entity.pdbx_description
1 polymer ?
#
loop_
_entity_poly.entity_id
_entity_poly.type
_entity_poly.pdbx_seq_one_letter_code
_entity_poly.pdbx_strand_id
1 'polypeptide(L)'
;MIVMNAVTTGITAKSPYMLRTSMTMQQMTEPFGTWTAQNKISNVYSLVTDYSTGHDAEAKFAKGLQEGGGKIVGSSRVPLANPDYSPFVQRVKDQKPDALFFFAPGAEDGAGLLKAFSDKGLDKAGIKFLGVGDMTSDSPTLEALGERALGAVTVLNYSTALDNEANKAFLKAYADANPNRPAPTFVTVAAYDTMGMIYETVRKLNGKVTGDAAVKTLSGMKWNSPRGPISIDPKTRDIVQNMYIREVKKVNGKLVNQPIGVLKDVMPD
;
A
#
# COMPACT_ATOMS: atom_id res chain seq x y z
N MET A 1 22.06 -2.65 5.69
CA MET A 1 20.91 -1.74 5.85
C MET A 1 19.64 -2.50 5.53
N ILE A 2 18.56 -2.31 6.32
CA ILE A 2 17.24 -2.85 5.98
C ILE A 2 16.29 -1.67 5.75
N VAL A 3 15.68 -1.64 4.57
CA VAL A 3 14.77 -0.57 4.13
C VAL A 3 13.34 -0.94 4.51
N MET A 4 12.73 -0.16 5.40
CA MET A 4 11.43 -0.46 6.00
C MET A 4 10.26 0.38 5.43
N ASN A 5 10.55 1.47 4.70
CA ASN A 5 9.50 2.37 4.21
C ASN A 5 9.91 3.16 2.95
N ALA A 6 10.55 2.51 1.98
CA ALA A 6 10.79 3.12 0.68
C ALA A 6 10.31 2.19 -0.43
N VAL A 7 9.57 2.73 -1.38
CA VAL A 7 8.92 1.98 -2.47
C VAL A 7 9.67 2.05 -3.80
N THR A 8 10.75 2.85 -3.85
CA THR A 8 11.54 3.06 -5.08
C THR A 8 12.10 1.75 -5.61
N THR A 9 11.87 1.48 -6.89
CA THR A 9 12.42 0.31 -7.61
C THR A 9 13.94 0.30 -7.59
N GLY A 10 14.55 -0.89 -7.47
CA GLY A 10 15.99 -1.10 -7.56
C GLY A 10 16.83 -0.56 -6.41
N ILE A 11 16.24 -0.16 -5.29
CA ILE A 11 16.99 0.41 -4.15
C ILE A 11 18.00 -0.61 -3.57
N THR A 12 17.63 -1.88 -3.52
CA THR A 12 18.48 -2.96 -3.00
C THR A 12 19.68 -3.26 -3.89
N ALA A 13 19.59 -2.95 -5.19
CA ALA A 13 20.68 -3.10 -6.15
C ALA A 13 21.84 -2.12 -5.92
N LYS A 14 21.60 -1.03 -5.17
CA LYS A 14 22.63 0.00 -4.89
C LYS A 14 23.74 -0.50 -3.96
N SER A 15 23.51 -1.59 -3.21
CA SER A 15 24.53 -2.20 -2.37
C SER A 15 24.19 -3.66 -2.08
N PRO A 16 25.20 -4.57 -2.05
CA PRO A 16 24.99 -5.96 -1.64
C PRO A 16 24.54 -6.09 -0.18
N TYR A 17 24.71 -5.05 0.62
CA TYR A 17 24.30 -5.02 2.04
C TYR A 17 22.95 -4.34 2.28
N MET A 18 22.17 -4.12 1.24
CA MET A 18 20.80 -3.61 1.35
C MET A 18 19.79 -4.72 1.17
N LEU A 19 18.82 -4.76 2.07
CA LEU A 19 17.60 -5.57 1.99
C LEU A 19 16.38 -4.68 2.20
N ARG A 20 15.21 -5.12 1.75
CA ARG A 20 13.94 -4.40 1.96
C ARG A 20 12.93 -5.31 2.64
N THR A 21 12.23 -4.75 3.62
CA THR A 21 11.06 -5.36 4.29
C THR A 21 9.78 -4.54 4.10
N SER A 22 9.84 -3.43 3.35
CA SER A 22 8.66 -2.68 2.91
C SER A 22 8.02 -3.31 1.67
N MET A 23 7.61 -2.53 0.70
CA MET A 23 7.06 -2.97 -0.58
C MET A 23 7.68 -2.14 -1.70
N THR A 24 7.50 -2.59 -2.95
CA THR A 24 7.80 -1.80 -4.14
C THR A 24 6.52 -1.18 -4.72
N MET A 25 6.67 -0.12 -5.52
CA MET A 25 5.54 0.48 -6.23
C MET A 25 4.91 -0.54 -7.18
N GLN A 26 5.73 -1.34 -7.87
CA GLN A 26 5.24 -2.38 -8.76
C GLN A 26 4.41 -3.43 -8.04
N GLN A 27 4.86 -3.93 -6.88
CA GLN A 27 4.09 -4.92 -6.10
C GLN A 27 2.69 -4.42 -5.76
N MET A 28 2.52 -3.12 -5.55
CA MET A 28 1.21 -2.54 -5.24
C MET A 28 0.39 -2.32 -6.50
N THR A 29 0.92 -1.62 -7.48
CA THR A 29 0.10 -1.00 -8.53
C THR A 29 -0.17 -1.91 -9.73
N GLU A 30 0.78 -2.71 -10.18
CA GLU A 30 0.62 -3.56 -11.37
C GLU A 30 -0.44 -4.66 -11.13
N PRO A 31 -0.35 -5.50 -10.07
CA PRO A 31 -1.40 -6.48 -9.82
C PRO A 31 -2.73 -5.86 -9.41
N PHE A 32 -2.73 -4.64 -8.85
CA PHE A 32 -3.96 -3.91 -8.55
C PHE A 32 -4.67 -3.46 -9.84
N GLY A 33 -3.91 -3.02 -10.85
CA GLY A 33 -4.46 -2.71 -12.17
C GLY A 33 -5.14 -3.94 -12.80
N THR A 34 -4.48 -5.09 -12.80
CA THR A 34 -5.04 -6.36 -13.28
C THR A 34 -6.32 -6.74 -12.52
N TRP A 35 -6.28 -6.68 -11.19
CA TRP A 35 -7.45 -6.94 -10.34
C TRP A 35 -8.61 -5.99 -10.68
N THR A 36 -8.31 -4.71 -10.90
CA THR A 36 -9.31 -3.69 -11.24
C THR A 36 -10.09 -4.08 -12.49
N ALA A 37 -9.41 -4.41 -13.58
CA ALA A 37 -10.06 -4.82 -14.82
C ALA A 37 -10.85 -6.13 -14.66
N GLN A 38 -10.30 -7.12 -13.97
CA GLN A 38 -10.97 -8.40 -13.68
C GLN A 38 -12.26 -8.22 -12.87
N ASN A 39 -12.36 -7.14 -12.09
CA ASN A 39 -13.54 -6.77 -11.33
C ASN A 39 -14.49 -5.81 -12.10
N LYS A 40 -14.42 -5.81 -13.45
CA LYS A 40 -15.31 -5.07 -14.35
C LYS A 40 -15.17 -3.54 -14.24
N ILE A 41 -14.03 -3.06 -13.79
CA ILE A 41 -13.67 -1.64 -13.78
C ILE A 41 -12.69 -1.43 -14.94
N SER A 42 -13.21 -1.11 -16.12
CA SER A 42 -12.42 -1.17 -17.36
C SER A 42 -11.93 0.19 -17.83
N ASN A 43 -12.65 1.27 -17.51
CA ASN A 43 -12.31 2.63 -17.93
C ASN A 43 -11.87 3.44 -16.71
N VAL A 44 -10.57 3.68 -16.55
CA VAL A 44 -10.03 4.34 -15.37
C VAL A 44 -9.40 5.68 -15.75
N TYR A 45 -9.72 6.73 -15.00
CA TYR A 45 -9.00 7.99 -15.06
C TYR A 45 -7.83 7.95 -14.06
N SER A 46 -6.64 8.33 -14.50
CA SER A 46 -5.46 8.39 -13.63
C SER A 46 -5.20 9.80 -13.14
N LEU A 47 -5.01 9.96 -11.85
CA LEU A 47 -4.62 11.22 -11.22
C LEU A 47 -3.47 10.94 -10.26
N VAL A 48 -2.28 11.42 -10.56
CA VAL A 48 -1.10 11.17 -9.74
C VAL A 48 -0.32 12.45 -9.48
N THR A 49 0.40 12.50 -8.38
CA THR A 49 1.29 13.62 -8.09
C THR A 49 2.44 13.67 -9.09
N ASP A 50 2.79 14.87 -9.55
CA ASP A 50 3.77 15.12 -10.59
C ASP A 50 5.22 14.99 -10.08
N TYR A 51 5.66 13.75 -9.88
CA TYR A 51 7.05 13.39 -9.55
C TYR A 51 7.31 11.93 -9.92
N SER A 52 8.58 11.51 -9.87
CA SER A 52 9.01 10.20 -10.39
C SER A 52 8.22 9.00 -9.88
N THR A 53 7.92 8.97 -8.57
CA THR A 53 7.15 7.86 -7.97
C THR A 53 5.68 7.88 -8.40
N GLY A 54 5.09 9.06 -8.61
CA GLY A 54 3.74 9.18 -9.15
C GLY A 54 3.65 8.67 -10.59
N HIS A 55 4.65 9.02 -11.41
CA HIS A 55 4.74 8.53 -12.79
C HIS A 55 4.92 7.00 -12.85
N ASP A 56 5.75 6.44 -11.95
CA ASP A 56 5.94 4.99 -11.85
C ASP A 56 4.65 4.29 -11.42
N ALA A 57 3.95 4.83 -10.42
CA ALA A 57 2.65 4.30 -9.97
C ALA A 57 1.61 4.25 -11.10
N GLU A 58 1.49 5.33 -11.88
CA GLU A 58 0.59 5.39 -13.03
C GLU A 58 0.96 4.37 -14.10
N ALA A 59 2.24 4.32 -14.49
CA ALA A 59 2.71 3.43 -15.55
C ALA A 59 2.49 1.94 -15.19
N LYS A 60 2.82 1.56 -13.96
CA LYS A 60 2.64 0.18 -13.46
C LYS A 60 1.17 -0.18 -13.33
N PHE A 61 0.34 0.70 -12.78
CA PHE A 61 -1.10 0.48 -12.71
C PHE A 61 -1.72 0.35 -14.12
N ALA A 62 -1.37 1.25 -15.04
CA ALA A 62 -1.87 1.21 -16.41
C ALA A 62 -1.48 -0.08 -17.13
N LYS A 63 -0.24 -0.57 -16.92
CA LYS A 63 0.21 -1.87 -17.46
C LYS A 63 -0.67 -3.00 -16.97
N GLY A 64 -0.84 -3.15 -15.66
CA GLY A 64 -1.69 -4.21 -15.10
C GLY A 64 -3.16 -4.09 -15.52
N LEU A 65 -3.68 -2.87 -15.58
CA LEU A 65 -5.04 -2.61 -16.06
C LEU A 65 -5.23 -3.08 -17.50
N GLN A 66 -4.27 -2.78 -18.38
CA GLN A 66 -4.30 -3.21 -19.78
C GLN A 66 -4.18 -4.72 -19.91
N GLU A 67 -3.31 -5.36 -19.16
CA GLU A 67 -3.18 -6.84 -19.12
C GLU A 67 -4.47 -7.52 -18.68
N GLY A 68 -5.23 -6.88 -17.80
CA GLY A 68 -6.56 -7.31 -17.37
C GLY A 68 -7.70 -6.99 -18.35
N GLY A 69 -7.42 -6.27 -19.44
CA GLY A 69 -8.41 -5.88 -20.47
C GLY A 69 -9.06 -4.52 -20.26
N GLY A 70 -8.57 -3.71 -19.31
CA GLY A 70 -9.01 -2.32 -19.10
C GLY A 70 -8.13 -1.29 -19.81
N LYS A 71 -8.44 -0.01 -19.62
CA LYS A 71 -7.66 1.10 -20.19
C LYS A 71 -7.74 2.37 -19.36
N ILE A 72 -6.71 3.18 -19.43
CA ILE A 72 -6.72 4.56 -18.95
C ILE A 72 -7.45 5.42 -19.99
N VAL A 73 -8.52 6.08 -19.57
CA VAL A 73 -9.35 6.94 -20.46
C VAL A 73 -9.03 8.42 -20.34
N GLY A 74 -8.22 8.79 -19.37
CA GLY A 74 -7.71 10.14 -19.16
C GLY A 74 -6.70 10.15 -18.03
N SER A 75 -5.84 11.16 -18.02
CA SER A 75 -4.76 11.30 -17.04
C SER A 75 -4.54 12.78 -16.71
N SER A 76 -4.22 13.05 -15.46
CA SER A 76 -3.79 14.36 -14.99
C SER A 76 -2.70 14.23 -13.94
N ARG A 77 -1.85 15.23 -13.87
CA ARG A 77 -0.79 15.36 -12.88
C ARG A 77 -1.09 16.51 -11.93
N VAL A 78 -1.02 16.27 -10.63
CA VAL A 78 -1.22 17.31 -9.62
C VAL A 78 0.12 17.78 -9.08
N PRO A 79 0.27 19.06 -8.75
CA PRO A 79 1.47 19.58 -8.10
C PRO A 79 1.78 18.82 -6.81
N LEU A 80 3.08 18.67 -6.48
CA LEU A 80 3.53 17.99 -5.26
C LEU A 80 3.17 18.77 -3.98
N ALA A 81 3.08 20.08 -4.05
CA ALA A 81 2.84 20.94 -2.89
C ALA A 81 1.47 21.63 -2.98
N ASN A 82 0.68 21.47 -1.92
CA ASN A 82 -0.61 22.16 -1.71
C ASN A 82 -1.55 22.18 -2.93
N PRO A 83 -1.87 21.04 -3.55
CA PRO A 83 -2.69 21.02 -4.76
C PRO A 83 -4.14 21.40 -4.44
N ASP A 84 -4.73 22.25 -5.29
CA ASP A 84 -6.19 22.34 -5.38
C ASP A 84 -6.70 21.19 -6.26
N TYR A 85 -7.37 20.24 -5.65
CA TYR A 85 -7.91 19.08 -6.34
C TYR A 85 -9.18 19.37 -7.15
N SER A 86 -9.88 20.49 -6.91
CA SER A 86 -11.20 20.78 -7.49
C SER A 86 -11.22 20.77 -9.02
N PRO A 87 -10.27 21.40 -9.75
CA PRO A 87 -10.29 21.39 -11.21
C PRO A 87 -9.97 19.99 -11.79
N PHE A 88 -9.13 19.20 -11.10
CA PHE A 88 -8.81 17.84 -11.53
C PHE A 88 -10.00 16.90 -11.36
N VAL A 89 -10.65 16.95 -10.20
CA VAL A 89 -11.85 16.17 -9.91
C VAL A 89 -13.00 16.53 -10.86
N GLN A 90 -13.12 17.78 -11.27
CA GLN A 90 -14.10 18.20 -12.27
C GLN A 90 -13.85 17.52 -13.63
N ARG A 91 -12.58 17.44 -14.09
CA ARG A 91 -12.24 16.72 -15.32
C ARG A 91 -12.59 15.24 -15.25
N VAL A 92 -12.34 14.59 -14.10
CA VAL A 92 -12.75 13.19 -13.88
C VAL A 92 -14.25 13.04 -14.03
N LYS A 93 -15.02 13.96 -13.41
CA LYS A 93 -16.49 13.94 -13.48
C LYS A 93 -16.99 14.11 -14.92
N ASP A 94 -16.38 15.00 -15.70
CA ASP A 94 -16.77 15.26 -17.10
C ASP A 94 -16.44 14.07 -17.99
N GLN A 95 -15.34 13.33 -17.72
CA GLN A 95 -14.92 12.14 -18.46
C GLN A 95 -15.78 10.90 -18.17
N LYS A 96 -16.46 10.86 -17.01
CA LYS A 96 -17.33 9.76 -16.56
C LYS A 96 -16.67 8.36 -16.64
N PRO A 97 -15.50 8.16 -16.03
CA PRO A 97 -14.85 6.84 -16.00
C PRO A 97 -15.60 5.92 -15.02
N ASP A 98 -15.27 4.61 -15.06
CA ASP A 98 -15.75 3.65 -14.05
C ASP A 98 -15.08 3.91 -12.68
N ALA A 99 -13.83 4.39 -12.70
CA ALA A 99 -13.08 4.70 -11.49
C ALA A 99 -12.04 5.81 -11.70
N LEU A 100 -11.65 6.43 -10.58
CA LEU A 100 -10.48 7.28 -10.46
C LEU A 100 -9.37 6.50 -9.74
N PHE A 101 -8.23 6.26 -10.39
CA PHE A 101 -7.00 5.82 -9.72
C PHE A 101 -6.21 7.02 -9.24
N PHE A 102 -5.79 7.00 -7.97
CA PHE A 102 -5.03 8.06 -7.36
C PHE A 102 -3.77 7.56 -6.63
N PHE A 103 -2.69 8.31 -6.82
CA PHE A 103 -1.48 8.17 -6.04
C PHE A 103 -0.89 9.54 -5.67
N ALA A 104 -0.62 9.71 -4.37
CA ALA A 104 0.15 10.84 -3.81
C ALA A 104 0.97 10.38 -2.60
N PRO A 105 2.05 11.11 -2.23
CA PRO A 105 2.84 10.80 -1.06
C PRO A 105 2.12 11.25 0.22
N GLY A 106 1.63 10.28 0.99
CA GLY A 106 1.10 10.56 2.32
C GLY A 106 -0.41 10.65 2.44
N ALA A 107 -0.86 10.60 3.69
CA ALA A 107 -2.27 10.49 4.04
C ALA A 107 -3.03 11.81 3.83
N GLU A 108 -2.39 12.97 4.03
CA GLU A 108 -3.03 14.27 3.90
C GLU A 108 -3.49 14.58 2.47
N ASP A 109 -2.66 14.25 1.47
CA ASP A 109 -3.01 14.40 0.06
C ASP A 109 -4.19 13.50 -0.32
N GLY A 110 -4.18 12.25 0.15
CA GLY A 110 -5.28 11.32 -0.03
C GLY A 110 -6.58 11.84 0.59
N ALA A 111 -6.51 12.40 1.78
CA ALA A 111 -7.65 13.01 2.46
C ALA A 111 -8.19 14.22 1.70
N GLY A 112 -7.31 15.10 1.21
CA GLY A 112 -7.69 16.27 0.39
C GLY A 112 -8.43 15.89 -0.88
N LEU A 113 -7.93 14.87 -1.59
CA LEU A 113 -8.59 14.38 -2.80
C LEU A 113 -9.92 13.68 -2.50
N LEU A 114 -9.98 12.79 -1.51
CA LEU A 114 -11.23 12.11 -1.14
C LEU A 114 -12.32 13.11 -0.73
N LYS A 115 -11.92 14.17 -0.03
CA LYS A 115 -12.85 15.27 0.26
C LYS A 115 -13.38 15.93 -1.02
N ALA A 116 -12.49 16.32 -1.95
CA ALA A 116 -12.90 16.95 -3.21
C ALA A 116 -13.75 15.99 -4.07
N PHE A 117 -13.42 14.69 -4.10
CA PHE A 117 -14.15 13.63 -4.79
C PHE A 117 -15.60 13.53 -4.28
N SER A 118 -15.80 13.46 -2.97
CA SER A 118 -17.10 13.38 -2.34
C SER A 118 -17.88 14.71 -2.49
N ASP A 119 -17.23 15.86 -2.24
CA ASP A 119 -17.87 17.19 -2.33
C ASP A 119 -18.38 17.48 -3.77
N LYS A 120 -17.70 16.95 -4.80
CA LYS A 120 -18.16 17.02 -6.20
C LYS A 120 -19.16 15.93 -6.58
N GLY A 121 -19.46 15.01 -5.67
CA GLY A 121 -20.46 13.95 -5.85
C GLY A 121 -20.05 12.85 -6.84
N LEU A 122 -18.76 12.55 -6.97
CA LEU A 122 -18.29 11.48 -7.85
C LEU A 122 -18.69 10.11 -7.34
N ASP A 123 -18.69 9.93 -6.02
CA ASP A 123 -19.22 8.76 -5.32
C ASP A 123 -20.70 8.50 -5.69
N LYS A 124 -21.53 9.55 -5.65
CA LYS A 124 -22.94 9.48 -6.02
C LYS A 124 -23.17 9.29 -7.51
N ALA A 125 -22.22 9.67 -8.34
CA ALA A 125 -22.20 9.38 -9.77
C ALA A 125 -21.77 7.95 -10.11
N GLY A 126 -21.45 7.13 -9.12
CA GLY A 126 -21.03 5.74 -9.29
C GLY A 126 -19.57 5.55 -9.71
N ILE A 127 -18.77 6.62 -9.68
CA ILE A 127 -17.32 6.55 -9.96
C ILE A 127 -16.64 5.99 -8.72
N LYS A 128 -15.90 4.88 -8.87
CA LYS A 128 -15.15 4.28 -7.76
C LYS A 128 -13.85 5.02 -7.49
N PHE A 129 -13.47 5.10 -6.23
CA PHE A 129 -12.15 5.60 -5.85
C PHE A 129 -11.19 4.40 -5.68
N LEU A 130 -10.07 4.43 -6.39
CA LEU A 130 -9.00 3.44 -6.32
C LEU A 130 -7.71 4.13 -5.92
N GLY A 131 -6.95 3.57 -4.98
CA GLY A 131 -5.70 4.20 -4.56
C GLY A 131 -4.69 3.27 -3.92
N VAL A 132 -3.51 3.80 -3.69
CA VAL A 132 -2.51 3.14 -2.86
C VAL A 132 -2.82 3.41 -1.39
N GLY A 133 -2.69 2.39 -0.56
CA GLY A 133 -3.37 2.32 0.71
C GLY A 133 -2.84 3.12 1.88
N ASP A 134 -1.75 3.83 1.76
CA ASP A 134 -1.27 4.72 2.82
C ASP A 134 -2.20 5.92 3.05
N MET A 135 -2.97 6.33 2.04
CA MET A 135 -3.97 7.40 2.11
C MET A 135 -5.10 7.12 3.11
N THR A 136 -5.36 5.85 3.42
CA THR A 136 -6.43 5.43 4.34
C THR A 136 -5.91 4.49 5.44
N SER A 137 -4.60 4.40 5.64
CA SER A 137 -3.99 3.32 6.41
C SER A 137 -4.09 3.46 7.93
N ASP A 138 -4.30 4.64 8.45
CA ASP A 138 -4.36 4.85 9.88
C ASP A 138 -5.72 5.34 10.38
N SER A 139 -6.03 5.10 11.66
CA SER A 139 -7.29 5.50 12.27
C SER A 139 -7.52 7.01 12.28
N PRO A 140 -6.54 7.86 12.61
CA PRO A 140 -6.76 9.31 12.59
C PRO A 140 -7.17 9.84 11.23
N THR A 141 -6.56 9.36 10.14
CA THR A 141 -6.93 9.76 8.79
C THR A 141 -8.35 9.30 8.43
N LEU A 142 -8.70 8.05 8.72
CA LEU A 142 -10.04 7.54 8.48
C LEU A 142 -11.11 8.27 9.31
N GLU A 143 -10.83 8.56 10.56
CA GLU A 143 -11.73 9.32 11.44
C GLU A 143 -11.95 10.74 10.93
N ALA A 144 -10.89 11.42 10.48
CA ALA A 144 -10.97 12.76 9.90
C ALA A 144 -11.75 12.81 8.58
N LEU A 145 -11.62 11.79 7.75
CA LEU A 145 -12.38 11.65 6.50
C LEU A 145 -13.87 11.33 6.75
N GLY A 146 -14.14 10.55 7.80
CA GLY A 146 -15.48 10.11 8.10
C GLY A 146 -16.11 9.35 6.93
N GLU A 147 -17.38 9.54 6.69
CA GLU A 147 -18.13 8.82 5.64
C GLU A 147 -17.66 9.11 4.22
N ARG A 148 -16.87 10.17 3.99
CA ARG A 148 -16.25 10.44 2.69
C ARG A 148 -15.28 9.35 2.21
N ALA A 149 -14.73 8.58 3.15
CA ALA A 149 -13.83 7.47 2.82
C ALA A 149 -14.58 6.17 2.46
N LEU A 150 -15.88 6.06 2.75
CA LEU A 150 -16.65 4.83 2.52
C LEU A 150 -16.60 4.41 1.05
N GLY A 151 -16.35 3.12 0.83
CA GLY A 151 -16.26 2.54 -0.51
C GLY A 151 -14.94 2.82 -1.24
N ALA A 152 -14.01 3.60 -0.67
CA ALA A 152 -12.68 3.74 -1.25
C ALA A 152 -11.95 2.40 -1.24
N VAL A 153 -11.48 1.97 -2.41
CA VAL A 153 -10.74 0.72 -2.59
C VAL A 153 -9.25 1.02 -2.70
N THR A 154 -8.45 0.36 -1.89
CA THR A 154 -7.00 0.57 -1.85
C THR A 154 -6.24 -0.73 -1.86
N VAL A 155 -4.98 -0.68 -2.32
CA VAL A 155 -4.03 -1.79 -2.22
C VAL A 155 -2.94 -1.47 -1.21
N LEU A 156 -2.65 -2.39 -0.30
CA LEU A 156 -1.52 -2.31 0.63
C LEU A 156 -1.17 -3.69 1.17
N ASN A 157 0.05 -3.83 1.70
CA ASN A 157 0.54 -5.08 2.27
C ASN A 157 0.03 -5.39 3.69
N TYR A 158 -0.78 -4.51 4.28
CA TYR A 158 -1.29 -4.69 5.64
C TYR A 158 -2.66 -4.03 5.85
N SER A 159 -3.43 -4.60 6.75
CA SER A 159 -4.59 -4.00 7.39
C SER A 159 -4.72 -4.55 8.82
N THR A 160 -5.13 -3.72 9.77
CA THR A 160 -5.46 -4.16 11.13
C THR A 160 -6.63 -5.16 11.16
N ALA A 161 -7.45 -5.19 10.12
CA ALA A 161 -8.57 -6.12 9.96
C ALA A 161 -8.18 -7.49 9.39
N LEU A 162 -6.89 -7.79 9.22
CA LEU A 162 -6.44 -9.12 8.80
C LEU A 162 -6.74 -10.16 9.88
N ASP A 163 -7.50 -11.19 9.51
CA ASP A 163 -7.90 -12.28 10.41
C ASP A 163 -6.88 -13.43 10.38
N ASN A 164 -5.76 -13.24 11.05
CA ASN A 164 -4.77 -14.29 11.30
C ASN A 164 -4.21 -14.16 12.72
N GLU A 165 -3.73 -15.26 13.29
CA GLU A 165 -3.27 -15.32 14.68
C GLU A 165 -2.05 -14.43 14.95
N ALA A 166 -1.13 -14.32 14.00
CA ALA A 166 0.03 -13.45 14.13
C ALA A 166 -0.37 -11.96 14.25
N ASN A 167 -1.39 -11.53 13.46
CA ASN A 167 -1.91 -10.17 13.56
C ASN A 167 -2.64 -9.93 14.87
N LYS A 168 -3.48 -10.86 15.32
CA LYS A 168 -4.19 -10.75 16.62
C LYS A 168 -3.20 -10.61 17.77
N ALA A 169 -2.17 -11.44 17.80
CA ALA A 169 -1.12 -11.38 18.81
C ALA A 169 -0.33 -10.06 18.76
N PHE A 170 0.01 -9.61 17.55
CA PHE A 170 0.70 -8.35 17.34
C PHE A 170 -0.13 -7.15 17.80
N LEU A 171 -1.42 -7.08 17.41
CA LEU A 171 -2.31 -6.00 17.80
C LEU A 171 -2.47 -5.91 19.31
N LYS A 172 -2.62 -7.08 19.98
CA LYS A 172 -2.67 -7.12 21.43
C LYS A 172 -1.39 -6.61 22.08
N ALA A 173 -0.24 -7.14 21.67
CA ALA A 173 1.05 -6.73 22.21
C ALA A 173 1.36 -5.24 21.96
N TYR A 174 0.97 -4.73 20.78
CA TYR A 174 1.12 -3.31 20.46
C TYR A 174 0.25 -2.43 21.37
N ALA A 175 -1.01 -2.79 21.57
CA ALA A 175 -1.93 -2.05 22.44
C ALA A 175 -1.47 -2.06 23.90
N ASP A 176 -1.00 -3.19 24.40
CA ASP A 176 -0.48 -3.33 25.76
C ASP A 176 0.76 -2.44 25.98
N ALA A 177 1.63 -2.36 24.99
CA ALA A 177 2.85 -1.53 25.05
C ALA A 177 2.60 -0.04 24.75
N ASN A 178 1.51 0.30 24.09
CA ASN A 178 1.21 1.65 23.61
C ASN A 178 -0.24 2.07 23.87
N PRO A 179 -0.70 2.12 25.13
CA PRO A 179 -2.11 2.28 25.47
C PRO A 179 -2.75 3.58 24.97
N ASN A 180 -1.93 4.61 24.68
CA ASN A 180 -2.40 5.93 24.24
C ASN A 180 -2.01 6.26 22.80
N ARG A 181 -1.63 5.26 22.00
CA ARG A 181 -1.26 5.45 20.60
C ARG A 181 -2.36 4.96 19.66
N PRO A 182 -2.50 5.54 18.47
CA PRO A 182 -3.33 5.00 17.42
C PRO A 182 -2.96 3.55 17.08
N ALA A 183 -3.86 2.84 16.41
CA ALA A 183 -3.59 1.50 15.91
C ALA A 183 -2.32 1.46 15.04
N PRO A 184 -1.60 0.31 15.00
CA PRO A 184 -0.39 0.18 14.21
C PRO A 184 -0.68 0.28 12.72
N THR A 185 0.26 0.85 11.97
CA THR A 185 0.19 0.98 10.51
C THR A 185 1.10 -0.05 9.83
N PHE A 186 1.09 -0.07 8.50
CA PHE A 186 2.02 -0.88 7.71
C PHE A 186 3.50 -0.61 8.02
N VAL A 187 3.85 0.64 8.39
CA VAL A 187 5.21 1.02 8.80
C VAL A 187 5.58 0.36 10.13
N THR A 188 4.63 0.34 11.07
CA THR A 188 4.83 -0.32 12.38
C THR A 188 5.07 -1.83 12.21
N VAL A 189 4.30 -2.48 11.32
CA VAL A 189 4.47 -3.91 11.02
C VAL A 189 5.80 -4.18 10.34
N ALA A 190 6.22 -3.33 9.40
CA ALA A 190 7.53 -3.48 8.75
C ALA A 190 8.69 -3.38 9.76
N ALA A 191 8.59 -2.47 10.73
CA ALA A 191 9.59 -2.35 11.81
C ALA A 191 9.57 -3.58 12.73
N TYR A 192 8.38 -4.05 13.12
CA TYR A 192 8.21 -5.26 13.94
C TYR A 192 8.84 -6.49 13.27
N ASP A 193 8.51 -6.75 12.01
CA ASP A 193 9.09 -7.85 11.23
C ASP A 193 10.60 -7.72 11.11
N THR A 194 11.08 -6.52 10.80
CA THR A 194 12.52 -6.26 10.65
C THR A 194 13.28 -6.57 11.94
N MET A 195 12.76 -6.14 13.08
CA MET A 195 13.40 -6.44 14.37
C MET A 195 13.38 -7.93 14.69
N GLY A 196 12.26 -8.62 14.41
CA GLY A 196 12.18 -10.08 14.56
C GLY A 196 13.21 -10.81 13.69
N MET A 197 13.36 -10.40 12.44
CA MET A 197 14.36 -10.96 11.52
C MET A 197 15.81 -10.66 11.98
N ILE A 198 16.05 -9.48 12.55
CA ILE A 198 17.37 -9.14 13.14
C ILE A 198 17.67 -10.04 14.35
N TYR A 199 16.73 -10.20 15.28
CA TYR A 199 16.91 -11.05 16.45
C TYR A 199 17.19 -12.51 16.03
N GLU A 200 16.44 -13.04 15.07
CA GLU A 200 16.66 -14.38 14.54
C GLU A 200 18.04 -14.51 13.88
N THR A 201 18.49 -13.48 13.16
CA THR A 201 19.82 -13.46 12.54
C THR A 201 20.93 -13.49 13.60
N VAL A 202 20.84 -12.65 14.63
CA VAL A 202 21.80 -12.61 15.73
C VAL A 202 21.85 -13.96 16.46
N ARG A 203 20.69 -14.56 16.71
CA ARG A 203 20.56 -15.89 17.33
C ARG A 203 21.24 -16.99 16.49
N LYS A 204 20.97 -17.05 15.18
CA LYS A 204 21.57 -18.03 14.27
C LYS A 204 23.09 -17.88 14.15
N LEU A 205 23.59 -16.67 14.26
CA LEU A 205 25.02 -16.39 14.18
C LEU A 205 25.71 -16.41 15.55
N ASN A 206 25.02 -16.81 16.63
CA ASN A 206 25.54 -16.84 17.99
C ASN A 206 26.22 -15.49 18.40
N GLY A 207 25.63 -14.36 17.98
CA GLY A 207 26.14 -13.03 18.24
C GLY A 207 27.32 -12.59 17.36
N LYS A 208 27.91 -13.47 16.57
CA LYS A 208 29.06 -13.17 15.67
C LYS A 208 28.56 -12.61 14.32
N VAL A 209 28.00 -11.42 14.35
CA VAL A 209 27.37 -10.80 13.17
C VAL A 209 28.41 -10.02 12.37
N THR A 210 28.63 -10.41 11.12
CA THR A 210 29.30 -9.62 10.07
C THR A 210 28.32 -9.24 8.99
N GLY A 211 28.64 -8.26 8.14
CA GLY A 211 27.77 -7.86 7.03
C GLY A 211 27.41 -9.01 6.12
N ASP A 212 28.43 -9.78 5.68
CA ASP A 212 28.24 -10.94 4.78
C ASP A 212 27.40 -12.04 5.42
N ALA A 213 27.69 -12.39 6.69
CA ALA A 213 26.93 -13.41 7.39
C ALA A 213 25.47 -13.00 7.61
N ALA A 214 25.24 -11.73 7.94
CA ALA A 214 23.88 -11.18 8.12
C ALA A 214 23.09 -11.23 6.81
N VAL A 215 23.65 -10.73 5.70
CA VAL A 215 22.99 -10.76 4.40
C VAL A 215 22.71 -12.19 3.97
N LYS A 216 23.69 -13.10 4.10
CA LYS A 216 23.51 -14.54 3.77
C LYS A 216 22.39 -15.17 4.59
N THR A 217 22.27 -14.83 5.87
CA THR A 217 21.24 -15.37 6.76
C THR A 217 19.86 -14.83 6.45
N LEU A 218 19.77 -13.54 6.09
CA LEU A 218 18.52 -12.87 5.77
C LEU A 218 18.01 -13.21 4.38
N SER A 219 18.89 -13.40 3.39
CA SER A 219 18.52 -13.79 2.03
C SER A 219 17.84 -15.17 2.02
N GLY A 220 16.61 -15.22 1.50
CA GLY A 220 15.78 -16.41 1.53
C GLY A 220 15.09 -16.70 2.86
N MET A 221 15.25 -15.83 3.88
CA MET A 221 14.57 -16.00 5.16
C MET A 221 13.06 -15.92 4.96
N LYS A 222 12.35 -16.88 5.57
CA LYS A 222 10.89 -16.90 5.64
C LYS A 222 10.45 -16.48 7.03
N TRP A 223 9.38 -15.71 7.10
CA TRP A 223 8.85 -15.15 8.35
C TRP A 223 7.32 -15.20 8.37
N ASN A 224 6.75 -15.56 9.52
CA ASN A 224 5.30 -15.50 9.74
C ASN A 224 4.95 -14.13 10.36
N SER A 225 4.55 -13.21 9.52
CA SER A 225 4.28 -11.82 9.87
C SER A 225 2.81 -11.57 10.22
N PRO A 226 2.48 -10.53 10.99
CA PRO A 226 1.11 -10.01 11.13
C PRO A 226 0.40 -9.74 9.80
N ARG A 227 1.16 -9.40 8.75
CA ARG A 227 0.65 -9.20 7.38
C ARG A 227 0.60 -10.48 6.53
N GLY A 228 0.70 -11.66 7.15
CA GLY A 228 0.77 -12.95 6.47
C GLY A 228 2.21 -13.40 6.20
N PRO A 229 2.40 -14.52 5.49
CA PRO A 229 3.74 -15.03 5.21
C PRO A 229 4.55 -14.05 4.36
N ILE A 230 5.82 -13.86 4.73
CA ILE A 230 6.77 -13.06 3.98
C ILE A 230 8.08 -13.84 3.78
N SER A 231 8.83 -13.49 2.75
CA SER A 231 10.21 -13.97 2.57
C SER A 231 11.07 -12.90 1.92
N ILE A 232 12.36 -13.01 2.09
CA ILE A 232 13.34 -12.17 1.37
C ILE A 232 13.82 -12.91 0.14
N ASP A 233 13.57 -12.38 -1.05
CA ASP A 233 14.08 -12.96 -2.29
C ASP A 233 15.61 -12.99 -2.28
N PRO A 234 16.23 -14.17 -2.52
CA PRO A 234 17.67 -14.31 -2.40
C PRO A 234 18.46 -13.58 -3.49
N LYS A 235 17.84 -13.24 -4.61
CA LYS A 235 18.50 -12.55 -5.74
C LYS A 235 18.43 -11.05 -5.59
N THR A 236 17.22 -10.52 -5.39
CA THR A 236 16.97 -9.08 -5.29
C THR A 236 17.17 -8.56 -3.89
N ARG A 237 17.07 -9.40 -2.85
CA ARG A 237 17.04 -9.03 -1.42
C ARG A 237 15.86 -8.12 -1.06
N ASP A 238 14.86 -8.08 -1.91
CA ASP A 238 13.57 -7.47 -1.67
C ASP A 238 12.59 -8.49 -1.07
N ILE A 239 11.51 -7.98 -0.50
CA ILE A 239 10.48 -8.81 0.14
C ILE A 239 9.55 -9.43 -0.91
N VAL A 240 9.20 -10.70 -0.69
CA VAL A 240 8.03 -11.37 -1.30
C VAL A 240 6.93 -11.39 -0.26
N GLN A 241 5.74 -10.93 -0.60
CA GLN A 241 4.65 -10.75 0.36
C GLN A 241 3.28 -10.74 -0.32
N ASN A 242 2.24 -10.87 0.49
CA ASN A 242 0.88 -10.63 0.03
C ASN A 242 0.59 -9.13 -0.09
N MET A 243 -0.21 -8.76 -1.10
CA MET A 243 -0.88 -7.46 -1.18
C MET A 243 -2.38 -7.67 -0.98
N TYR A 244 -2.99 -6.79 -0.22
CA TYR A 244 -4.42 -6.85 0.09
C TYR A 244 -5.16 -5.75 -0.62
N ILE A 245 -6.21 -6.12 -1.33
CA ILE A 245 -7.21 -5.17 -1.81
C ILE A 245 -8.15 -4.92 -0.65
N ARG A 246 -8.30 -3.66 -0.26
CA ARG A 246 -9.04 -3.24 0.92
C ARG A 246 -10.09 -2.23 0.54
N GLU A 247 -11.26 -2.35 1.12
CA GLU A 247 -12.33 -1.38 0.98
C GLU A 247 -12.62 -0.73 2.33
N VAL A 248 -12.76 0.57 2.37
CA VAL A 248 -13.17 1.27 3.58
C VAL A 248 -14.63 0.96 3.87
N LYS A 249 -14.87 0.28 4.98
CA LYS A 249 -16.21 -0.13 5.45
C LYS A 249 -16.46 0.34 6.88
N LYS A 250 -17.74 0.46 7.23
CA LYS A 250 -18.15 0.71 8.62
C LYS A 250 -18.46 -0.62 9.30
N VAL A 251 -17.64 -0.99 10.27
CA VAL A 251 -17.77 -2.23 11.06
C VAL A 251 -17.90 -1.84 12.53
N ASN A 252 -18.99 -2.26 13.17
CA ASN A 252 -19.28 -1.91 14.57
C ASN A 252 -19.17 -0.39 14.86
N GLY A 253 -19.64 0.43 13.94
CA GLY A 253 -19.62 1.89 14.06
C GLY A 253 -18.29 2.58 13.73
N LYS A 254 -17.20 1.83 13.48
CA LYS A 254 -15.88 2.35 13.13
C LYS A 254 -15.56 2.13 11.65
N LEU A 255 -14.81 3.04 11.06
CA LEU A 255 -14.28 2.87 9.71
C LEU A 255 -13.04 1.98 9.77
N VAL A 256 -12.98 1.01 8.90
CA VAL A 256 -11.87 0.06 8.79
C VAL A 256 -11.52 -0.21 7.33
N ASN A 257 -10.25 -0.44 7.05
CA ASN A 257 -9.79 -0.96 5.75
C ASN A 257 -10.02 -2.47 5.71
N GLN A 258 -11.24 -2.88 5.33
CA GLN A 258 -11.63 -4.29 5.27
C GLN A 258 -10.98 -4.97 4.07
N PRO A 259 -10.18 -6.04 4.25
CA PRO A 259 -9.69 -6.83 3.13
C PRO A 259 -10.86 -7.46 2.35
N ILE A 260 -10.89 -7.25 1.04
CA ILE A 260 -11.88 -7.82 0.10
C ILE A 260 -11.23 -8.72 -0.95
N GLY A 261 -9.91 -8.75 -0.99
CA GLY A 261 -9.13 -9.61 -1.87
C GLY A 261 -7.68 -9.71 -1.41
N VAL A 262 -7.00 -10.74 -1.87
CA VAL A 262 -5.58 -10.96 -1.62
C VAL A 262 -4.86 -11.34 -2.90
N LEU A 263 -3.76 -10.65 -3.18
CA LEU A 263 -2.79 -10.96 -4.22
C LEU A 263 -1.62 -11.65 -3.52
N LYS A 264 -1.49 -12.97 -3.73
CA LYS A 264 -0.55 -13.79 -2.96
C LYS A 264 0.85 -13.77 -3.56
N ASP A 265 1.85 -13.86 -2.68
CA ASP A 265 3.26 -14.08 -3.02
C ASP A 265 3.77 -13.14 -4.12
N VAL A 266 3.38 -11.86 -4.02
CA VAL A 266 3.75 -10.86 -5.04
C VAL A 266 5.25 -10.67 -5.01
N MET A 267 5.89 -10.98 -6.14
CA MET A 267 7.33 -10.87 -6.31
C MET A 267 7.77 -9.40 -6.39
N PRO A 268 8.98 -9.08 -5.92
CA PRO A 268 9.60 -7.79 -6.20
C PRO A 268 9.95 -7.65 -7.69
N ASP A 269 10.38 -6.45 -8.07
CA ASP A 269 10.80 -6.10 -9.44
C ASP A 269 12.02 -6.90 -9.92
#